data_8f314f1915077985af0fde654e2c2a75
#
_entry.id   8f314f1915077985af0fde654e2c2a75
#
_cell.length_a   1.000
_cell.length_b   1.000
_cell.length_c   1.000
_cell.angle_alpha   90.00
_cell.angle_beta   90.00
_cell.angle_gamma   90.00
#
_symmetry.space_group_name_H-M   'P 1'
#
loop_
_entity.id
_entity.type
_entity.pdbx_description
1 polymer ?
#
loop_
_entity_poly.entity_id
_entity_poly.type
_entity_poly.pdbx_seq_one_letter_code
_entity_poly.pdbx_strand_id
1 'polypeptide(L)'
;VYDGLAVINFVAVQDGVLLYPDLVKVQIRMDTGEVVGLEANNYLMNHTRRTGLAPALSAQEALEKVSPRLEAGQARLCVIPYREGERLCYEVPGRYEEREYRVYIDALTGEETEVLMMVDSVGGRMAA
;
A
#
# COMPACT_ATOMS: atom_id res chain seq x y z
N VAL A 1 8.85 4.79 23.80
CA VAL A 1 9.56 4.51 22.60
C VAL A 1 10.64 3.49 22.89
N TYR A 2 10.48 2.46 22.31
CA TYR A 2 11.51 1.49 22.36
C TYR A 2 12.63 1.96 21.45
N ASP A 3 13.82 1.85 21.88
CA ASP A 3 15.06 2.12 21.16
C ASP A 3 15.14 3.34 20.25
N GLY A 4 14.08 4.11 20.13
CA GLY A 4 14.08 5.29 19.30
C GLY A 4 14.35 5.04 17.82
N LEU A 5 13.90 3.90 17.28
CA LEU A 5 14.02 3.60 15.86
C LEU A 5 12.72 3.91 15.14
N ALA A 6 12.84 4.51 13.96
CA ALA A 6 11.74 4.68 13.04
C ALA A 6 11.98 3.87 11.78
N VAL A 7 10.92 3.34 11.19
CA VAL A 7 10.99 2.65 9.90
C VAL A 7 10.23 3.49 8.90
N ILE A 8 10.91 3.87 7.82
CA ILE A 8 10.32 4.63 6.74
C ILE A 8 10.25 3.75 5.50
N ASN A 9 9.07 3.67 4.92
CA ASN A 9 8.85 2.88 3.71
C ASN A 9 8.83 3.80 2.49
N PHE A 10 9.63 3.46 1.50
CA PHE A 10 9.64 4.16 0.22
C PHE A 10 9.07 3.23 -0.84
N VAL A 11 8.01 3.67 -1.49
CA VAL A 11 7.33 2.90 -2.53
C VAL A 11 7.68 3.48 -3.88
N ALA A 12 8.12 2.63 -4.81
CA ALA A 12 8.39 3.07 -6.16
C ALA A 12 7.10 3.49 -6.86
N VAL A 13 7.19 4.44 -7.77
CA VAL A 13 6.04 4.94 -8.54
C VAL A 13 6.38 4.90 -10.02
N GLN A 14 5.48 4.37 -10.82
CA GLN A 14 5.59 4.39 -12.28
C GLN A 14 4.28 4.88 -12.86
N ASP A 15 4.35 5.96 -13.65
CA ASP A 15 3.18 6.55 -14.33
C ASP A 15 2.03 6.86 -13.35
N GLY A 16 2.39 7.32 -12.14
CA GLY A 16 1.41 7.64 -11.09
C GLY A 16 0.89 6.45 -10.33
N VAL A 17 1.39 5.25 -10.60
CA VAL A 17 0.95 4.01 -9.96
C VAL A 17 1.95 3.61 -8.88
N LEU A 18 1.45 3.35 -7.67
CA LEU A 18 2.28 2.90 -6.55
C LEU A 18 2.63 1.43 -6.73
N LEU A 19 3.92 1.11 -6.66
CA LEU A 19 4.42 -0.26 -6.87
C LEU A 19 4.81 -0.87 -5.52
N TYR A 20 3.86 -1.43 -4.80
CA TYR A 20 4.13 -2.01 -3.48
C TYR A 20 5.11 -3.18 -3.49
N PRO A 21 5.20 -4.02 -4.55
CA PRO A 21 6.25 -5.04 -4.58
C PRO A 21 7.67 -4.48 -4.58
N ASP A 22 7.84 -3.20 -4.96
CA ASP A 22 9.14 -2.55 -5.05
C ASP A 22 9.36 -1.62 -3.88
N LEU A 23 9.15 -2.14 -2.68
CA LEU A 23 9.26 -1.40 -1.44
C LEU A 23 10.69 -1.40 -0.90
N VAL A 24 11.14 -0.23 -0.45
CA VAL A 24 12.42 -0.08 0.26
C VAL A 24 12.12 0.40 1.67
N LYS A 25 12.67 -0.28 2.67
CA LYS A 25 12.52 0.10 4.07
C LYS A 25 13.82 0.68 4.60
N VAL A 26 13.73 1.82 5.27
CA VAL A 26 14.87 2.49 5.87
C VAL A 26 14.63 2.61 7.37
N GLN A 27 15.61 2.18 8.17
CA GLN A 27 15.56 2.31 9.62
C GLN A 27 16.45 3.47 10.05
N ILE A 28 15.90 4.35 10.87
CA ILE A 28 16.57 5.57 11.29
C ILE A 28 16.55 5.66 12.82
N ARG A 29 17.69 6.02 13.42
CA ARG A 29 17.73 6.35 14.85
C ARG A 29 17.09 7.72 15.05
N MET A 30 16.13 7.77 15.94
CA MET A 30 15.39 9.02 16.17
C MET A 30 16.21 10.06 16.91
N ASP A 31 17.18 9.62 17.72
CA ASP A 31 18.00 10.55 18.51
C ASP A 31 19.08 11.24 17.66
N THR A 32 19.60 10.59 16.64
CA THR A 32 20.69 11.14 15.82
C THR A 32 20.31 11.40 14.36
N GLY A 33 19.21 10.82 13.89
CA GLY A 33 18.84 10.87 12.47
C GLY A 33 19.70 9.95 11.60
N GLU A 34 20.53 9.10 12.22
CA GLU A 34 21.42 8.23 11.47
C GLU A 34 20.67 7.04 10.88
N VAL A 35 20.96 6.73 9.61
CA VAL A 35 20.43 5.53 8.97
C VAL A 35 21.19 4.31 9.48
N VAL A 36 20.48 3.39 10.14
CA VAL A 36 21.09 2.21 10.74
C VAL A 36 20.70 0.92 10.03
N GLY A 37 19.75 0.96 9.12
CA GLY A 37 19.34 -0.23 8.38
C GLY A 37 18.69 0.14 7.05
N LEU A 38 18.87 -0.75 6.10
CA LEU A 38 18.26 -0.61 4.77
C LEU A 38 17.85 -1.99 4.29
N GLU A 39 16.57 -2.15 3.93
CA GLU A 39 16.09 -3.37 3.31
C GLU A 39 15.51 -3.04 1.95
N ALA A 40 16.16 -3.53 0.91
CA ALA A 40 15.80 -3.27 -0.47
C ALA A 40 15.69 -4.54 -1.30
N ASN A 41 15.64 -5.72 -0.66
CA ASN A 41 15.61 -6.99 -1.38
C ASN A 41 14.43 -7.09 -2.34
N ASN A 42 13.25 -6.71 -1.91
CA ASN A 42 12.07 -6.76 -2.77
C ASN A 42 12.21 -5.81 -3.96
N TYR A 43 12.75 -4.62 -3.72
CA TYR A 43 13.00 -3.66 -4.80
C TYR A 43 14.00 -4.23 -5.81
N LEU A 44 15.13 -4.75 -5.32
CA LEU A 44 16.20 -5.26 -6.19
C LEU A 44 15.75 -6.47 -7.00
N MET A 45 14.92 -7.33 -6.42
CA MET A 45 14.45 -8.54 -7.09
C MET A 45 13.28 -8.31 -8.03
N ASN A 46 12.43 -7.35 -7.74
CA ASN A 46 11.16 -7.18 -8.44
C ASN A 46 11.09 -5.93 -9.31
N HIS A 47 11.98 -4.95 -9.07
CA HIS A 47 11.87 -3.68 -9.77
C HIS A 47 12.17 -3.84 -11.25
N THR A 48 11.16 -3.56 -12.04
CA THR A 48 11.25 -3.56 -13.50
C THR A 48 10.18 -2.60 -14.02
N ARG A 49 10.37 -2.12 -15.24
CA ARG A 49 9.31 -1.33 -15.85
C ARG A 49 8.15 -2.25 -16.20
N ARG A 50 6.98 -1.90 -15.68
CA ARG A 50 5.79 -2.71 -15.88
C ARG A 50 4.95 -2.19 -17.05
N THR A 51 4.21 -3.12 -17.64
CA THR A 51 3.19 -2.82 -18.66
C THR A 51 1.82 -3.15 -18.04
N GLY A 52 0.75 -2.76 -18.74
CA GLY A 52 -0.58 -3.09 -18.27
C GLY A 52 -1.02 -2.31 -17.03
N LEU A 53 -0.50 -1.11 -16.85
CA LEU A 53 -0.87 -0.24 -15.73
C LEU A 53 -2.06 0.68 -16.05
N ALA A 54 -2.79 0.40 -17.11
CA ALA A 54 -3.97 1.17 -17.47
C ALA A 54 -5.22 0.49 -16.87
N PRO A 55 -5.97 1.18 -15.99
CA PRO A 55 -7.15 0.60 -15.39
C PRO A 55 -8.31 0.55 -16.39
N ALA A 56 -9.20 -0.44 -16.22
CA ALA A 56 -10.46 -0.50 -16.96
C ALA A 56 -11.56 0.29 -16.24
N LEU A 57 -11.44 0.39 -14.91
CA LEU A 57 -12.38 1.17 -14.08
C LEU A 57 -11.77 2.51 -13.74
N SER A 58 -12.62 3.53 -13.58
CA SER A 58 -12.20 4.80 -13.01
C SER A 58 -12.10 4.70 -11.49
N ALA A 59 -11.43 5.68 -10.87
CA ALA A 59 -11.39 5.75 -9.41
C ALA A 59 -12.79 5.83 -8.81
N GLN A 60 -13.69 6.57 -9.42
CA GLN A 60 -15.07 6.68 -8.97
C GLN A 60 -15.79 5.34 -9.04
N GLU A 61 -15.61 4.60 -10.11
CA GLU A 61 -16.20 3.27 -10.24
C GLU A 61 -15.68 2.31 -9.19
N ALA A 62 -14.38 2.40 -8.85
CA ALA A 62 -13.79 1.60 -7.80
C ALA A 62 -14.40 1.94 -6.43
N LEU A 63 -14.61 3.23 -6.15
CA LEU A 63 -15.24 3.65 -4.89
C LEU A 63 -16.65 3.09 -4.74
N GLU A 64 -17.38 2.94 -5.83
CA GLU A 64 -18.72 2.37 -5.80
C GLU A 64 -18.73 0.89 -5.43
N LYS A 65 -17.61 0.21 -5.55
CA LYS A 65 -17.46 -1.20 -5.16
C LYS A 65 -17.16 -1.38 -3.68
N VAL A 66 -16.79 -0.32 -2.99
CA VAL A 66 -16.45 -0.37 -1.56
C VAL A 66 -17.73 -0.35 -0.74
N SER A 67 -17.74 -1.09 0.37
CA SER A 67 -18.90 -1.13 1.26
C SER A 67 -19.35 0.27 1.66
N PRO A 68 -20.64 0.58 1.59
CA PRO A 68 -21.16 1.90 2.01
C PRO A 68 -21.01 2.14 3.51
N ARG A 69 -20.67 1.12 4.29
CA ARG A 69 -20.43 1.27 5.74
C ARG A 69 -19.10 1.95 6.01
N LEU A 70 -18.15 1.91 5.06
CA LEU A 70 -16.86 2.55 5.22
C LEU A 70 -16.95 4.01 4.80
N GLU A 71 -16.34 4.88 5.61
CA GLU A 71 -16.09 6.25 5.20
C GLU A 71 -14.85 6.22 4.32
N ALA A 72 -15.06 6.09 3.02
CA ALA A 72 -13.99 5.91 2.07
C ALA A 72 -13.30 7.22 1.71
N GLY A 73 -11.99 7.18 1.63
CA GLY A 73 -11.18 8.30 1.14
C GLY A 73 -10.96 8.19 -0.36
N GLN A 74 -9.89 8.82 -0.83
CA GLN A 74 -9.57 8.86 -2.24
C GLN A 74 -8.96 7.54 -2.71
N ALA A 75 -9.43 7.01 -3.83
CA ALA A 75 -8.86 5.81 -4.44
C ALA A 75 -7.54 6.15 -5.12
N ARG A 76 -6.53 5.29 -4.94
CA ARG A 76 -5.21 5.45 -5.54
C ARG A 76 -4.84 4.17 -6.30
N LEU A 77 -4.33 4.34 -7.51
CA LEU A 77 -3.93 3.22 -8.33
C LEU A 77 -2.61 2.64 -7.82
N CYS A 78 -2.54 1.32 -7.69
CA CYS A 78 -1.36 0.63 -7.18
C CYS A 78 -1.23 -0.77 -7.77
N VAL A 79 -0.03 -1.34 -7.63
CA VAL A 79 0.21 -2.75 -7.90
C VAL A 79 0.47 -3.42 -6.56
N ILE A 80 -0.18 -4.54 -6.32
CA ILE A 80 0.04 -5.32 -5.10
C ILE A 80 0.53 -6.72 -5.47
N PRO A 81 1.31 -7.36 -4.58
CA PRO A 81 1.59 -8.78 -4.73
C PRO A 81 0.30 -9.55 -4.56
N TYR A 82 0.05 -10.53 -5.42
CA TYR A 82 -1.16 -11.33 -5.33
C TYR A 82 -0.86 -12.75 -5.80
N ARG A 83 -0.96 -13.71 -4.86
CA ARG A 83 -0.60 -15.10 -5.13
C ARG A 83 0.83 -15.18 -5.68
N GLU A 84 1.04 -15.76 -6.86
CA GLU A 84 2.36 -15.89 -7.46
C GLU A 84 2.70 -14.75 -8.43
N GLY A 85 1.89 -13.70 -8.45
CA GLY A 85 2.08 -12.59 -9.37
C GLY A 85 1.74 -11.26 -8.74
N GLU A 86 1.27 -10.36 -9.57
CA GLU A 86 0.91 -9.01 -9.18
C GLU A 86 -0.46 -8.65 -9.74
N ARG A 87 -1.12 -7.70 -9.09
CA ARG A 87 -2.42 -7.25 -9.55
C ARG A 87 -2.51 -5.73 -9.49
N LEU A 88 -3.06 -5.13 -10.54
CA LEU A 88 -3.35 -3.70 -10.58
C LEU A 88 -4.67 -3.45 -9.85
N CYS A 89 -4.62 -2.62 -8.82
CA CYS A 89 -5.77 -2.35 -7.98
C CYS A 89 -5.91 -0.87 -7.67
N TYR A 90 -7.11 -0.48 -7.23
CA TYR A 90 -7.28 0.78 -6.52
C TYR A 90 -7.23 0.49 -5.03
N GLU A 91 -6.34 1.21 -4.35
CA GLU A 91 -6.28 1.18 -2.89
C GLU A 91 -7.19 2.27 -2.37
N VAL A 92 -8.16 1.88 -1.55
CA VAL A 92 -9.12 2.81 -0.98
C VAL A 92 -8.98 2.78 0.54
N PRO A 93 -8.54 3.89 1.16
CA PRO A 93 -8.55 3.98 2.61
C PRO A 93 -9.99 4.13 3.08
N GLY A 94 -10.34 3.47 4.15
CA GLY A 94 -11.68 3.57 4.72
C GLY A 94 -11.67 3.50 6.22
N ARG A 95 -12.71 4.03 6.85
CA ARG A 95 -12.85 4.04 8.29
C ARG A 95 -14.21 3.50 8.68
N TYR A 96 -14.21 2.64 9.69
CA TYR A 96 -15.44 2.08 10.24
C TYR A 96 -15.24 1.78 11.73
N GLU A 97 -16.12 2.32 12.57
CA GLU A 97 -16.07 2.12 14.03
C GLU A 97 -14.68 2.37 14.63
N GLU A 98 -14.09 3.52 14.31
CA GLU A 98 -12.78 3.96 14.81
C GLU A 98 -11.61 3.09 14.34
N ARG A 99 -11.84 2.22 13.38
CA ARG A 99 -10.77 1.42 12.78
C ARG A 99 -10.53 1.85 11.35
N GLU A 100 -9.28 1.76 10.94
CA GLU A 100 -8.89 2.11 9.57
C GLU A 100 -8.63 0.84 8.78
N TYR A 101 -9.09 0.87 7.53
CA TYR A 101 -8.94 -0.24 6.60
C TYR A 101 -8.34 0.26 5.30
N ARG A 102 -7.74 -0.67 4.57
CA ARG A 102 -7.36 -0.47 3.18
C ARG A 102 -8.06 -1.52 2.35
N VAL A 103 -8.86 -1.08 1.41
CA VAL A 103 -9.61 -1.98 0.52
C VAL A 103 -8.96 -1.91 -0.85
N TYR A 104 -8.70 -3.07 -1.44
CA TYR A 104 -8.08 -3.18 -2.75
C TYR A 104 -9.11 -3.73 -3.74
N ILE A 105 -9.44 -2.90 -4.72
CA ILE A 105 -10.40 -3.25 -5.77
C ILE A 105 -9.63 -3.48 -7.06
N ASP A 106 -9.81 -4.64 -7.68
CA ASP A 106 -9.16 -4.95 -8.94
C ASP A 106 -9.54 -3.88 -9.97
N ALA A 107 -8.53 -3.22 -10.53
CA ALA A 107 -8.75 -2.09 -11.43
C ALA A 107 -9.25 -2.52 -12.81
N LEU A 108 -9.23 -3.81 -13.11
CA LEU A 108 -9.69 -4.35 -14.37
C LEU A 108 -11.08 -4.98 -14.26
N THR A 109 -11.39 -5.63 -13.15
CA THR A 109 -12.63 -6.39 -12.98
C THR A 109 -13.62 -5.74 -12.00
N GLY A 110 -13.13 -4.89 -11.08
CA GLY A 110 -13.96 -4.32 -10.02
C GLY A 110 -14.16 -5.24 -8.84
N GLU A 111 -13.52 -6.39 -8.83
CA GLU A 111 -13.62 -7.35 -7.75
C GLU A 111 -12.83 -6.89 -6.52
N GLU A 112 -13.40 -7.06 -5.34
CA GLU A 112 -12.67 -6.81 -4.10
C GLU A 112 -11.61 -7.90 -3.93
N THR A 113 -10.35 -7.49 -3.96
CA THR A 113 -9.22 -8.42 -3.95
C THR A 113 -8.73 -8.69 -2.55
N GLU A 114 -8.65 -7.65 -1.72
CA GLU A 114 -8.08 -7.76 -0.39
C GLU A 114 -8.59 -6.62 0.49
N VAL A 115 -8.73 -6.89 1.78
CA VAL A 115 -9.05 -5.88 2.79
C VAL A 115 -8.05 -6.04 3.93
N LEU A 116 -7.36 -4.96 4.26
CA LEU A 116 -6.42 -4.94 5.37
C LEU A 116 -6.92 -3.99 6.44
N MET A 117 -6.88 -4.44 7.69
CA MET A 117 -7.14 -3.59 8.84
C MET A 117 -5.82 -3.02 9.33
N MET A 118 -5.75 -1.70 9.49
CA MET A 118 -4.55 -1.03 9.96
C MET A 118 -4.52 -1.08 11.49
N VAL A 119 -3.36 -1.46 12.03
CA VAL A 119 -3.17 -1.59 13.48
C VAL A 119 -2.01 -0.71 13.91
N ASP A 120 -2.22 0.07 14.97
CA ASP A 120 -1.15 0.85 15.56
C ASP A 120 -0.28 -0.06 16.42
N SER A 121 1.03 0.09 16.30
CA SER A 121 1.98 -0.67 17.09
C SER A 121 2.94 0.29 17.78
N VAL A 122 3.79 -0.27 18.66
CA VAL A 122 4.78 0.53 19.38
C VAL A 122 5.70 1.28 18.45
N GLY A 123 6.07 0.67 17.34
CA GLY A 123 6.98 1.27 16.36
C GLY A 123 6.30 2.01 15.23
N GLY A 124 4.98 2.11 15.24
CA GLY A 124 4.24 2.76 14.17
C GLY A 124 3.00 1.98 13.78
N ARG A 125 2.47 2.29 12.62
CA ARG A 125 1.24 1.68 12.12
C ARG A 125 1.58 0.60 11.09
N MET A 126 0.90 -0.54 11.18
CA MET A 126 1.08 -1.61 10.22
C MET A 126 -0.23 -2.31 9.90
N ALA A 127 -0.30 -2.96 8.73
CA ALA A 127 -1.46 -3.71 8.32
C ALA A 127 -1.55 -5.03 9.07
N ALA A 128 -2.74 -5.36 9.50
CA ALA A 128 -3.00 -6.64 10.16
C ALA A 128 -3.40 -7.69 9.14
#